data_6e35ef12627ea7956c89f30180c0e829
#
_entry.id   6e35ef12627ea7956c89f30180c0e829
#
_cell.length_a   1.000
_cell.length_b   1.000
_cell.length_c   1.000
_cell.angle_alpha   90.00
_cell.angle_beta   90.00
_cell.angle_gamma   90.00
#
_symmetry.space_group_name_H-M   'P 1'
#
loop_
_entity.id
_entity.type
_entity.pdbx_description
1 polymer ?
#
loop_
_entity_poly.entity_id
_entity_poly.type
_entity_poly.pdbx_seq_one_letter_code
_entity_poly.pdbx_strand_id
1 'polypeptide(L)'
;VLAALGAALIAGCLSTASAEPEQGRKRVRDLGVVIGQYQPGPLNAITDVGGVKVGHRTLTLGEGKLKPGEGPVRTGVTVIVPRDDVWHQKVPAGAFVLNGTGEMTGLAWVAESGFLEYPIALTNTLNVPRVANGVMSWMIRQYPEIGITDDTLTPVVAECDDSRLNDSQGRHVSEQDVMAALDGASSGPVQEGTVGAGTGMVSYGFKGGIGTSSRKLSEKEGGYTVGILVNANHGRRPELVVNGVPVGKLYDSPMQMSEARIPGQSEGSIIIVVATDAPLDGRQLTRLAKRAALGLARTGSTARHGSGDFILAFSTANVIPHYPKEPTFPMTHLADTHLNPLINATVEATEEAILNALTMATTVVGRDDHRAEAIDLSRLTSLLPATPPRDIDVNP
;
A
#
# COMPACT_ATOMS: atom_id res chain seq x y z
N VAL A 1 10.42 48.87 40.22
CA VAL A 1 10.92 48.64 38.86
C VAL A 1 10.56 47.20 38.46
N LEU A 2 9.40 46.98 37.83
CA LEU A 2 8.98 45.72 37.22
C LEU A 2 9.51 45.69 35.77
N ALA A 3 10.29 44.65 35.45
CA ALA A 3 10.62 44.31 34.05
C ALA A 3 9.68 43.20 33.60
N ALA A 4 8.82 43.48 32.62
CA ALA A 4 7.96 42.51 31.96
C ALA A 4 8.77 41.87 30.81
N LEU A 5 9.01 40.56 30.89
CA LEU A 5 9.49 39.77 29.75
C LEU A 5 8.27 39.37 28.89
N GLY A 6 8.22 39.93 27.68
CA GLY A 6 7.28 39.51 26.64
C GLY A 6 7.77 38.22 25.94
N ALA A 7 7.04 37.14 26.09
CA ALA A 7 7.23 35.93 25.29
C ALA A 7 6.49 36.12 23.95
N ALA A 8 7.26 36.23 22.87
CA ALA A 8 6.70 36.21 21.51
C ALA A 8 6.44 34.73 21.11
N LEU A 9 5.16 34.36 21.08
CA LEU A 9 4.71 33.11 20.42
C LEU A 9 4.84 33.28 18.90
N ILE A 10 5.83 32.63 18.32
CA ILE A 10 5.89 32.44 16.87
C ILE A 10 4.95 31.30 16.52
N ALA A 11 3.73 31.65 16.12
CA ALA A 11 2.80 30.72 15.50
C ALA A 11 3.29 30.43 14.07
N GLY A 12 4.07 29.36 13.93
CA GLY A 12 4.42 28.83 12.61
C GLY A 12 3.15 28.24 11.96
N CYS A 13 2.61 28.93 10.95
CA CYS A 13 1.61 28.35 10.06
C CYS A 13 2.21 27.12 9.38
N LEU A 14 1.87 25.93 9.86
CA LEU A 14 2.06 24.69 9.12
C LEU A 14 1.10 24.69 7.94
N SER A 15 1.59 25.13 6.77
CA SER A 15 0.91 24.97 5.50
C SER A 15 0.79 23.48 5.22
N THR A 16 -0.40 22.91 5.37
CA THR A 16 -0.74 21.60 4.81
C THR A 16 -0.82 21.77 3.29
N ALA A 17 0.31 21.75 2.63
CA ALA A 17 0.34 21.62 1.19
C ALA A 17 -0.14 20.20 0.86
N SER A 18 -1.42 20.06 0.51
CA SER A 18 -1.88 18.96 -0.31
C SER A 18 -1.10 19.08 -1.63
N ALA A 19 -0.10 18.22 -1.85
CA ALA A 19 0.58 18.16 -3.12
C ALA A 19 -0.49 17.79 -4.17
N GLU A 20 -0.88 18.76 -4.98
CA GLU A 20 -1.63 18.46 -6.21
C GLU A 20 -0.79 17.48 -7.04
N PRO A 21 -1.40 16.46 -7.67
CA PRO A 21 -0.65 15.59 -8.56
C PRO A 21 0.01 16.46 -9.63
N GLU A 22 1.33 16.29 -9.79
CA GLU A 22 2.10 16.97 -10.84
C GLU A 22 1.35 16.80 -12.16
N GLN A 23 0.94 17.89 -12.80
CA GLN A 23 0.12 17.88 -14.01
C GLN A 23 0.77 16.98 -15.05
N GLY A 24 0.10 15.86 -15.41
CA GLY A 24 0.57 14.94 -16.44
C GLY A 24 0.79 13.49 -16.04
N ARG A 25 0.75 13.11 -14.73
CA ARG A 25 0.84 11.69 -14.35
C ARG A 25 -0.47 10.96 -14.67
N LYS A 26 -0.35 9.71 -15.13
CA LYS A 26 -1.48 8.88 -15.58
C LYS A 26 -1.35 7.47 -15.04
N ARG A 27 -2.47 6.86 -14.69
CA ARG A 27 -2.51 5.44 -14.38
C ARG A 27 -2.17 4.61 -15.62
N VAL A 28 -1.69 3.39 -15.42
CA VAL A 28 -1.29 2.51 -16.52
C VAL A 28 -2.44 2.27 -17.51
N ARG A 29 -3.67 2.19 -17.02
CA ARG A 29 -4.88 2.02 -17.85
C ARG A 29 -5.18 3.25 -18.70
N ASP A 30 -4.94 4.47 -18.20
CA ASP A 30 -5.09 5.73 -18.93
C ASP A 30 -4.03 5.89 -20.06
N LEU A 31 -2.97 5.08 -20.01
CA LEU A 31 -1.98 4.95 -21.09
C LEU A 31 -2.37 3.91 -22.14
N GLY A 32 -3.57 3.32 -22.04
CA GLY A 32 -4.06 2.30 -22.96
C GLY A 32 -3.62 0.87 -22.62
N VAL A 33 -3.00 0.64 -21.46
CA VAL A 33 -2.56 -0.69 -21.02
C VAL A 33 -3.64 -1.34 -20.17
N VAL A 34 -4.27 -2.38 -20.67
CA VAL A 34 -5.31 -3.12 -19.97
C VAL A 34 -4.72 -4.41 -19.40
N ILE A 35 -4.72 -4.51 -18.08
CA ILE A 35 -4.23 -5.70 -17.36
C ILE A 35 -5.39 -6.64 -17.07
N GLY A 36 -5.25 -7.88 -17.54
CA GLY A 36 -6.21 -8.95 -17.28
C GLY A 36 -7.54 -8.83 -18.05
N GLN A 37 -8.54 -9.57 -17.56
CA GLN A 37 -9.85 -9.69 -18.22
C GLN A 37 -11.00 -9.04 -17.45
N TYR A 38 -10.87 -8.86 -16.12
CA TYR A 38 -11.91 -8.26 -15.30
C TYR A 38 -11.91 -6.74 -15.40
N GLN A 39 -13.12 -6.17 -15.37
CA GLN A 39 -13.28 -4.72 -15.33
C GLN A 39 -12.94 -4.18 -13.95
N PRO A 40 -12.36 -2.97 -13.84
CA PRO A 40 -12.20 -2.31 -12.56
C PRO A 40 -13.56 -1.89 -11.97
N GLY A 41 -13.60 -1.66 -10.67
CA GLY A 41 -14.67 -0.90 -10.03
C GLY A 41 -14.63 0.58 -10.43
N PRO A 42 -15.58 1.39 -9.95
CA PRO A 42 -15.72 2.80 -10.35
C PRO A 42 -14.50 3.67 -10.09
N LEU A 43 -13.77 3.42 -9.01
CA LEU A 43 -12.56 4.16 -8.62
C LEU A 43 -11.27 3.47 -9.07
N ASN A 44 -11.38 2.20 -9.49
CA ASN A 44 -10.25 1.31 -9.72
C ASN A 44 -9.26 1.36 -8.54
N ALA A 45 -9.76 1.24 -7.32
CA ALA A 45 -9.02 1.39 -6.07
C ALA A 45 -9.49 0.39 -5.01
N ILE A 46 -8.68 0.19 -3.97
CA ILE A 46 -9.06 -0.68 -2.83
C ILE A 46 -10.37 -0.23 -2.18
N THR A 47 -10.68 1.05 -2.26
CA THR A 47 -11.88 1.68 -1.74
C THR A 47 -13.16 1.37 -2.54
N ASP A 48 -13.08 0.66 -3.67
CA ASP A 48 -14.25 0.08 -4.33
C ASP A 48 -14.87 -1.07 -3.51
N VAL A 49 -14.12 -1.62 -2.55
CA VAL A 49 -14.65 -2.56 -1.57
C VAL A 49 -15.37 -1.78 -0.46
N GLY A 50 -16.67 -2.02 -0.33
CA GLY A 50 -17.53 -1.26 0.57
C GLY A 50 -17.05 -1.25 2.02
N GLY A 51 -17.00 -0.07 2.64
CA GLY A 51 -16.54 0.16 4.00
C GLY A 51 -15.05 0.46 4.15
N VAL A 52 -14.24 0.14 3.14
CA VAL A 52 -12.78 0.38 3.18
C VAL A 52 -12.48 1.86 3.01
N LYS A 53 -11.59 2.39 3.86
CA LYS A 53 -11.10 3.76 3.80
C LYS A 53 -9.58 3.78 3.76
N VAL A 54 -9.02 4.79 3.10
CA VAL A 54 -7.56 5.01 3.01
C VAL A 54 -7.24 6.45 3.40
N GLY A 55 -6.15 6.62 4.17
CA GLY A 55 -5.64 7.94 4.55
C GLY A 55 -4.12 7.99 4.43
N HIS A 56 -3.59 9.20 4.21
CA HIS A 56 -2.16 9.42 4.05
C HIS A 56 -1.69 10.64 4.84
N ARG A 57 -0.45 10.55 5.34
CA ARG A 57 0.31 11.70 5.80
C ARG A 57 1.69 11.67 5.16
N THR A 58 1.99 12.67 4.33
CA THR A 58 3.26 12.81 3.60
C THR A 58 4.15 13.79 4.35
N LEU A 59 5.43 13.45 4.50
CA LEU A 59 6.45 14.29 5.12
C LEU A 59 7.60 14.54 4.12
N THR A 60 7.75 15.80 3.71
CA THR A 60 8.81 16.26 2.80
C THR A 60 9.42 17.52 3.38
N LEU A 61 10.65 17.41 3.95
CA LEU A 61 11.32 18.51 4.65
C LEU A 61 12.83 18.50 4.32
N GLY A 62 13.41 19.68 4.20
CA GLY A 62 14.85 19.86 4.03
C GLY A 62 15.40 19.35 2.69
N GLU A 63 16.66 19.71 2.42
CA GLU A 63 17.41 19.36 1.19
C GLU A 63 18.88 19.17 1.50
N GLY A 64 19.67 18.61 0.55
CA GLY A 64 21.11 18.48 0.59
C GLY A 64 21.62 17.31 1.42
N LYS A 65 22.71 17.51 2.14
CA LYS A 65 23.43 16.47 2.89
C LYS A 65 22.61 15.92 4.05
N LEU A 66 22.71 14.59 4.24
CA LEU A 66 22.12 13.94 5.41
C LEU A 66 22.67 14.52 6.72
N LYS A 67 21.76 14.90 7.59
CA LYS A 67 22.00 15.21 9.00
C LYS A 67 21.06 14.33 9.83
N PRO A 68 21.56 13.24 10.43
CA PRO A 68 20.73 12.31 11.18
C PRO A 68 19.90 13.00 12.26
N GLY A 69 18.59 12.79 12.24
CA GLY A 69 17.64 13.44 13.14
C GLY A 69 17.07 14.80 12.66
N GLU A 70 17.67 15.40 11.62
CA GLU A 70 17.22 16.68 11.04
C GLU A 70 16.65 16.53 9.63
N GLY A 71 17.16 15.58 8.83
CA GLY A 71 16.72 15.35 7.44
C GLY A 71 17.87 15.30 6.43
N PRO A 72 17.56 15.39 5.11
CA PRO A 72 16.24 15.56 4.47
C PRO A 72 15.24 14.44 4.73
N VAL A 73 13.97 14.80 4.88
CA VAL A 73 12.85 13.88 5.15
C VAL A 73 12.06 13.63 3.88
N ARG A 74 11.91 12.36 3.50
CA ARG A 74 11.09 11.88 2.37
C ARG A 74 10.40 10.59 2.78
N THR A 75 9.37 10.70 3.61
CA THR A 75 8.68 9.57 4.24
C THR A 75 7.21 9.88 4.50
N GLY A 76 6.52 9.02 5.20
CA GLY A 76 5.15 9.23 5.63
C GLY A 76 4.49 7.96 6.17
N VAL A 77 3.19 8.03 6.33
CA VAL A 77 2.33 6.93 6.73
C VAL A 77 1.10 6.86 5.82
N THR A 78 0.73 5.63 5.47
CA THR A 78 -0.53 5.30 4.78
C THR A 78 -1.31 4.36 5.66
N VAL A 79 -2.61 4.60 5.83
CA VAL A 79 -3.47 3.77 6.65
C VAL A 79 -4.63 3.21 5.83
N ILE A 80 -5.02 1.98 6.12
CA ILE A 80 -6.21 1.32 5.56
C ILE A 80 -7.12 0.95 6.73
N VAL A 81 -8.34 1.45 6.72
CA VAL A 81 -9.38 1.14 7.71
C VAL A 81 -10.37 0.18 7.06
N PRO A 82 -10.48 -1.07 7.54
CA PRO A 82 -11.35 -2.09 6.92
C PRO A 82 -12.83 -1.76 7.03
N ARG A 83 -13.25 -1.14 8.13
CA ARG A 83 -14.61 -0.65 8.43
C ARG A 83 -14.60 0.31 9.60
N ASP A 84 -15.68 1.06 9.81
CA ASP A 84 -15.74 2.13 10.82
C ASP A 84 -15.59 1.64 12.26
N ASP A 85 -16.27 0.59 12.62
CA ASP A 85 -16.23 0.01 13.99
C ASP A 85 -15.47 -1.32 13.98
N VAL A 86 -14.21 -1.28 13.55
CA VAL A 86 -13.41 -2.49 13.34
C VAL A 86 -13.10 -3.25 14.63
N TRP A 87 -13.07 -2.55 15.78
CA TRP A 87 -12.83 -3.18 17.08
C TRP A 87 -13.99 -4.11 17.50
N HIS A 88 -15.21 -3.60 17.47
CA HIS A 88 -16.38 -4.40 17.85
C HIS A 88 -16.91 -5.29 16.72
N GLN A 89 -16.62 -4.92 15.47
CA GLN A 89 -17.07 -5.61 14.26
C GLN A 89 -15.87 -6.05 13.43
N LYS A 90 -15.13 -7.04 13.94
CA LYS A 90 -13.91 -7.55 13.30
C LYS A 90 -14.20 -8.10 11.91
N VAL A 91 -13.20 -8.08 11.04
CA VAL A 91 -13.29 -8.62 9.68
C VAL A 91 -12.47 -9.89 9.55
N PRO A 92 -12.95 -10.95 8.87
CA PRO A 92 -12.12 -12.10 8.52
C PRO A 92 -10.86 -11.65 7.80
N ALA A 93 -9.71 -12.23 8.15
CA ALA A 93 -8.43 -11.89 7.56
C ALA A 93 -7.50 -13.10 7.47
N GLY A 94 -6.49 -12.99 6.59
CA GLY A 94 -5.43 -13.95 6.44
C GLY A 94 -4.19 -13.29 5.87
N ALA A 95 -3.02 -13.84 6.15
CA ALA A 95 -1.76 -13.26 5.74
C ALA A 95 -0.84 -14.28 5.06
N PHE A 96 0.12 -13.79 4.31
CA PHE A 96 1.18 -14.59 3.70
C PHE A 96 2.49 -13.80 3.64
N VAL A 97 3.54 -14.37 4.19
CA VAL A 97 4.90 -13.86 4.08
C VAL A 97 5.57 -14.59 2.92
N LEU A 98 5.82 -13.88 1.81
CA LEU A 98 6.53 -14.43 0.66
C LEU A 98 8.04 -14.42 0.93
N ASN A 99 8.57 -13.32 1.49
CA ASN A 99 9.93 -13.18 1.94
C ASN A 99 9.99 -12.30 3.19
N GLY A 100 10.62 -12.77 4.25
CA GLY A 100 10.55 -12.20 5.59
C GLY A 100 11.66 -11.21 5.96
N THR A 101 12.36 -10.61 4.99
CA THR A 101 13.36 -9.58 5.29
C THR A 101 12.68 -8.23 5.50
N GLY A 102 12.18 -8.00 6.71
CA GLY A 102 11.43 -6.80 7.07
C GLY A 102 10.46 -7.07 8.21
N GLU A 103 9.48 -6.19 8.38
CA GLU A 103 8.52 -6.32 9.47
C GLU A 103 7.08 -6.02 9.01
N MET A 104 6.17 -6.86 9.45
CA MET A 104 4.75 -6.57 9.53
C MET A 104 4.25 -7.07 10.88
N THR A 105 4.05 -6.16 11.84
CA THR A 105 3.62 -6.50 13.20
C THR A 105 2.21 -7.09 13.21
N GLY A 106 1.84 -7.80 14.27
CA GLY A 106 0.49 -8.34 14.46
C GLY A 106 0.12 -9.55 13.61
N LEU A 107 0.98 -9.99 12.65
CA LEU A 107 0.65 -11.13 11.78
C LEU A 107 0.46 -12.44 12.51
N ALA A 108 1.16 -12.67 13.62
CA ALA A 108 0.99 -13.89 14.42
C ALA A 108 -0.45 -14.01 14.90
N TRP A 109 -1.04 -12.91 15.38
CA TRP A 109 -2.43 -12.90 15.84
C TRP A 109 -3.41 -13.02 14.67
N VAL A 110 -3.19 -12.32 13.57
CA VAL A 110 -4.02 -12.47 12.36
C VAL A 110 -4.02 -13.93 11.85
N ALA A 111 -2.86 -14.58 11.85
CA ALA A 111 -2.75 -15.97 11.41
C ALA A 111 -3.45 -16.96 12.35
N GLU A 112 -3.37 -16.74 13.67
CA GLU A 112 -3.99 -17.58 14.68
C GLU A 112 -5.50 -17.38 14.76
N SER A 113 -5.93 -16.09 14.80
CA SER A 113 -7.33 -15.73 14.98
C SER A 113 -8.17 -15.82 13.71
N GLY A 114 -7.56 -15.63 12.53
CA GLY A 114 -8.27 -15.56 11.26
C GLY A 114 -9.06 -14.27 11.05
N PHE A 115 -8.79 -13.21 11.81
CA PHE A 115 -9.46 -11.91 11.68
C PHE A 115 -8.52 -10.72 11.90
N LEU A 116 -9.02 -9.54 11.56
CA LEU A 116 -8.41 -8.24 11.80
C LEU A 116 -9.39 -7.37 12.60
N GLU A 117 -8.88 -6.66 13.62
CA GLU A 117 -9.68 -5.88 14.57
C GLU A 117 -9.16 -4.44 14.75
N TYR A 118 -8.28 -3.99 13.85
CA TYR A 118 -7.68 -2.65 13.86
C TYR A 118 -7.32 -2.20 12.46
N PRO A 119 -7.02 -0.90 12.26
CA PRO A 119 -6.48 -0.39 11.00
C PRO A 119 -5.11 -1.00 10.68
N ILE A 120 -4.79 -1.09 9.38
CA ILE A 120 -3.47 -1.45 8.88
C ILE A 120 -2.71 -0.15 8.60
N ALA A 121 -1.46 -0.03 9.07
CA ALA A 121 -0.60 1.11 8.78
C ALA A 121 0.65 0.69 8.01
N LEU A 122 1.06 1.52 7.04
CA LEU A 122 2.27 1.33 6.23
C LEU A 122 3.21 2.51 6.48
N THR A 123 4.51 2.27 6.64
CA THR A 123 5.50 3.31 6.89
C THR A 123 6.90 2.86 6.45
N ASN A 124 7.97 3.48 6.97
CA ASN A 124 9.34 3.01 6.78
C ASN A 124 9.82 2.14 7.95
N THR A 125 10.89 1.39 7.72
CA THR A 125 11.43 0.37 8.62
C THR A 125 11.64 0.87 10.06
N LEU A 126 12.33 1.99 10.25
CA LEU A 126 12.66 2.47 11.59
C LEU A 126 11.50 3.19 12.29
N ASN A 127 10.42 3.50 11.58
CA ASN A 127 9.21 4.11 12.16
C ASN A 127 8.17 3.09 12.63
N VAL A 128 8.31 1.81 12.34
CA VAL A 128 7.33 0.78 12.75
C VAL A 128 6.90 0.93 14.22
N PRO A 129 7.81 1.04 15.21
CA PRO A 129 7.40 1.18 16.61
C PRO A 129 6.62 2.47 16.91
N ARG A 130 7.00 3.60 16.28
CA ARG A 130 6.31 4.89 16.48
C ARG A 130 4.92 4.91 15.85
N VAL A 131 4.80 4.32 14.65
CA VAL A 131 3.52 4.20 13.96
C VAL A 131 2.61 3.23 14.70
N ALA A 132 3.14 2.13 15.24
CA ALA A 132 2.39 1.21 16.09
C ALA A 132 1.83 1.93 17.35
N ASN A 133 2.65 2.77 18.00
CA ASN A 133 2.19 3.61 19.10
C ASN A 133 1.06 4.55 18.66
N GLY A 134 1.19 5.20 17.49
CA GLY A 134 0.16 6.09 16.96
C GLY A 134 -1.16 5.38 16.66
N VAL A 135 -1.11 4.14 16.12
CA VAL A 135 -2.31 3.31 15.93
C VAL A 135 -2.95 2.97 17.27
N MET A 136 -2.16 2.56 18.27
CA MET A 136 -2.67 2.26 19.61
C MET A 136 -3.34 3.49 20.25
N SER A 137 -2.72 4.65 20.19
CA SER A 137 -3.28 5.89 20.74
C SER A 137 -4.57 6.29 20.04
N TRP A 138 -4.66 6.12 18.72
CA TRP A 138 -5.89 6.37 17.97
C TRP A 138 -7.00 5.38 18.39
N MET A 139 -6.68 4.09 18.50
CA MET A 139 -7.63 3.05 18.93
C MET A 139 -8.16 3.32 20.34
N ILE A 140 -7.28 3.63 21.30
CA ILE A 140 -7.68 3.98 22.68
C ILE A 140 -8.54 5.24 22.70
N ARG A 141 -8.29 6.22 21.84
CA ARG A 141 -9.14 7.42 21.71
C ARG A 141 -10.53 7.07 21.17
N GLN A 142 -10.64 6.13 20.23
CA GLN A 142 -11.92 5.69 19.67
C GLN A 142 -12.66 4.73 20.61
N TYR A 143 -11.94 3.90 21.34
CA TYR A 143 -12.43 2.83 22.21
C TYR A 143 -11.74 2.92 23.59
N PRO A 144 -12.23 3.84 24.47
CA PRO A 144 -11.55 4.16 25.74
C PRO A 144 -11.48 2.99 26.73
N GLU A 145 -12.26 1.94 26.53
CA GLU A 145 -12.28 0.71 27.32
C GLU A 145 -11.06 -0.18 27.09
N ILE A 146 -10.34 -0.06 25.96
CA ILE A 146 -9.17 -0.86 25.64
C ILE A 146 -8.13 -0.80 26.75
N GLY A 147 -7.75 -1.97 27.29
CA GLY A 147 -6.74 -2.11 28.34
C GLY A 147 -7.21 -1.68 29.74
N ILE A 148 -8.51 -1.35 29.93
CA ILE A 148 -9.12 -1.03 31.24
C ILE A 148 -10.18 -2.06 31.58
N THR A 149 -11.23 -2.14 30.80
CA THR A 149 -12.35 -3.09 30.97
C THR A 149 -12.49 -4.00 29.77
N ASP A 150 -11.76 -3.76 28.72
CA ASP A 150 -11.69 -4.52 27.48
C ASP A 150 -10.27 -5.05 27.24
N ASP A 151 -10.13 -5.93 26.26
CA ASP A 151 -8.84 -6.52 25.84
C ASP A 151 -7.82 -5.47 25.37
N THR A 152 -6.59 -5.90 25.20
CA THR A 152 -5.51 -5.11 24.57
C THR A 152 -5.38 -5.44 23.10
N LEU A 153 -4.71 -4.58 22.32
CA LEU A 153 -4.53 -4.75 20.88
C LEU A 153 -3.05 -4.90 20.49
N THR A 154 -2.81 -5.60 19.36
CA THR A 154 -1.50 -5.73 18.73
C THR A 154 -1.57 -5.16 17.31
N PRO A 155 -1.17 -3.89 17.08
CA PRO A 155 -1.43 -3.22 15.80
C PRO A 155 -0.68 -3.87 14.64
N VAL A 156 -1.30 -3.83 13.45
CA VAL A 156 -0.67 -4.23 12.19
C VAL A 156 0.02 -3.02 11.56
N VAL A 157 1.34 -3.03 11.56
CA VAL A 157 2.18 -2.02 10.92
C VAL A 157 3.21 -2.71 10.04
N ALA A 158 3.23 -2.36 8.76
CA ALA A 158 4.15 -2.90 7.77
C ALA A 158 5.09 -1.82 7.22
N GLU A 159 6.23 -2.23 6.70
CA GLU A 159 7.26 -1.30 6.28
C GLU A 159 7.90 -1.62 4.95
N CYS A 160 8.48 -0.57 4.33
CA CYS A 160 9.48 -0.66 3.30
C CYS A 160 10.59 0.36 3.58
N ASP A 161 11.86 0.01 3.30
CA ASP A 161 13.00 0.86 3.57
C ASP A 161 13.09 2.06 2.59
N ASP A 162 12.95 3.27 3.12
CA ASP A 162 13.08 4.53 2.38
C ASP A 162 14.45 5.23 2.57
N SER A 163 15.40 4.59 3.24
CA SER A 163 16.67 5.17 3.68
C SER A 163 17.53 5.76 2.56
N ARG A 164 17.29 5.36 1.30
CA ARG A 164 17.98 5.95 0.15
C ARG A 164 17.68 7.45 -0.02
N LEU A 165 16.43 7.86 0.18
CA LEU A 165 15.97 9.24 -0.03
C LEU A 165 15.70 9.98 1.27
N ASN A 166 15.55 9.26 2.37
CA ASN A 166 15.07 9.75 3.66
C ASN A 166 16.13 9.64 4.76
N ASP A 167 16.11 10.56 5.71
CA ASP A 167 16.74 10.38 7.02
C ASP A 167 15.93 9.39 7.86
N SER A 168 16.11 8.10 7.61
CA SER A 168 15.37 7.04 8.33
C SER A 168 15.73 7.00 9.83
N GLN A 169 16.98 7.34 10.21
CA GLN A 169 17.42 7.33 11.61
C GLN A 169 16.68 8.38 12.45
N GLY A 170 16.24 9.48 11.85
CA GLY A 170 15.46 10.51 12.52
C GLY A 170 14.06 10.06 12.93
N ARG A 171 13.52 9.00 12.31
CA ARG A 171 12.20 8.44 12.62
C ARG A 171 11.13 9.52 12.68
N HIS A 172 10.98 10.25 11.59
CA HIS A 172 10.23 11.52 11.53
C HIS A 172 8.71 11.39 11.58
N VAL A 173 8.15 10.19 11.30
CA VAL A 173 6.70 9.98 11.43
C VAL A 173 6.32 9.97 12.92
N SER A 174 5.52 10.93 13.32
CA SER A 174 5.04 11.07 14.70
C SER A 174 3.71 10.35 14.91
N GLU A 175 3.32 10.19 16.18
CA GLU A 175 2.00 9.71 16.57
C GLU A 175 0.88 10.60 16.00
N GLN A 176 1.07 11.92 16.00
CA GLN A 176 0.10 12.88 15.45
C GLN A 176 -0.07 12.72 13.93
N ASP A 177 0.99 12.35 13.20
CA ASP A 177 0.90 12.07 11.77
C ASP A 177 0.04 10.82 11.50
N VAL A 178 0.17 9.79 12.33
CA VAL A 178 -0.64 8.57 12.25
C VAL A 178 -2.11 8.89 12.55
N MET A 179 -2.37 9.62 13.63
CA MET A 179 -3.72 10.03 14.00
C MET A 179 -4.37 10.89 12.91
N ALA A 180 -3.62 11.82 12.33
CA ALA A 180 -4.12 12.65 11.23
C ALA A 180 -4.43 11.84 9.96
N ALA A 181 -3.61 10.82 9.65
CA ALA A 181 -3.88 9.92 8.53
C ALA A 181 -5.15 9.08 8.76
N LEU A 182 -5.37 8.57 9.99
CA LEU A 182 -6.55 7.80 10.37
C LEU A 182 -7.81 8.66 10.37
N ASP A 183 -7.75 9.87 10.95
CA ASP A 183 -8.88 10.81 10.99
C ASP A 183 -9.27 11.32 9.59
N GLY A 184 -8.29 11.45 8.68
CA GLY A 184 -8.49 11.85 7.29
C GLY A 184 -8.84 10.71 6.33
N ALA A 185 -8.93 9.45 6.81
CA ALA A 185 -9.20 8.31 5.95
C ALA A 185 -10.61 8.38 5.33
N SER A 186 -10.71 8.13 4.03
CA SER A 186 -11.94 8.21 3.25
C SER A 186 -12.12 7.05 2.29
N SER A 187 -13.36 6.77 1.88
CA SER A 187 -13.73 5.76 0.90
C SER A 187 -13.75 6.27 -0.55
N GLY A 188 -13.23 7.48 -0.78
CA GLY A 188 -13.14 8.08 -2.11
C GLY A 188 -11.93 7.59 -2.93
N PRO A 189 -11.56 8.34 -3.98
CA PRO A 189 -10.36 8.10 -4.75
C PRO A 189 -9.11 8.05 -3.86
N VAL A 190 -8.23 7.09 -4.09
CA VAL A 190 -6.98 6.94 -3.35
C VAL A 190 -5.87 7.70 -4.08
N GLN A 191 -5.10 8.51 -3.36
CA GLN A 191 -3.89 9.13 -3.91
C GLN A 191 -2.80 8.06 -4.11
N GLU A 192 -2.05 8.15 -5.22
CA GLU A 192 -1.04 7.17 -5.62
C GLU A 192 0.32 7.81 -5.86
N GLY A 193 1.35 6.98 -6.02
CA GLY A 193 2.72 7.40 -6.27
C GLY A 193 3.42 7.92 -5.02
N THR A 194 3.90 9.15 -5.10
CA THR A 194 4.76 9.81 -4.10
C THR A 194 3.93 10.39 -2.94
N VAL A 195 3.20 9.55 -2.22
CA VAL A 195 2.30 9.97 -1.13
C VAL A 195 2.41 9.03 0.06
N GLY A 196 2.22 9.56 1.28
CA GLY A 196 2.21 8.79 2.51
C GLY A 196 3.47 7.92 2.67
N ALA A 197 3.30 6.64 2.98
CA ALA A 197 4.39 5.67 3.07
C ALA A 197 5.17 5.52 1.76
N GLY A 198 4.57 5.85 0.61
CA GLY A 198 5.20 5.78 -0.71
C GLY A 198 6.21 6.89 -1.02
N THR A 199 6.32 7.91 -0.17
CA THR A 199 7.10 9.14 -0.47
C THR A 199 8.57 8.87 -0.77
N GLY A 200 9.25 8.00 0.00
CA GLY A 200 10.67 7.68 -0.19
C GLY A 200 10.95 6.40 -0.99
N MET A 201 9.94 5.73 -1.54
CA MET A 201 10.06 4.41 -2.15
C MET A 201 10.64 4.44 -3.56
N VAL A 202 11.44 3.42 -3.89
CA VAL A 202 12.09 3.24 -5.20
C VAL A 202 11.77 1.83 -5.70
N SER A 203 11.12 1.72 -6.86
CA SER A 203 10.74 0.42 -7.42
C SER A 203 11.24 0.27 -8.85
N TYR A 204 11.86 -0.85 -9.17
CA TYR A 204 12.51 -1.13 -10.45
C TYR A 204 13.52 -0.04 -10.86
N GLY A 205 14.18 0.61 -9.88
CA GLY A 205 15.11 1.72 -10.15
C GLY A 205 14.45 3.01 -10.66
N PHE A 206 13.12 3.09 -10.63
CA PHE A 206 12.34 4.32 -10.78
C PHE A 206 11.77 4.74 -9.43
N LYS A 207 11.18 5.93 -9.35
CA LYS A 207 10.38 6.31 -8.19
C LYS A 207 9.19 5.35 -8.08
N GLY A 208 9.06 4.69 -6.94
CA GLY A 208 7.96 3.82 -6.57
C GLY A 208 6.92 4.54 -5.69
N GLY A 209 6.17 3.81 -4.89
CA GLY A 209 5.25 4.39 -3.91
C GLY A 209 3.95 3.63 -3.74
N ILE A 210 2.87 4.37 -3.44
CA ILE A 210 1.53 3.82 -3.29
C ILE A 210 0.91 3.57 -4.65
N GLY A 211 0.31 2.39 -4.81
CA GLY A 211 -0.52 2.08 -5.97
C GLY A 211 -1.76 1.33 -5.56
N THR A 212 -2.83 1.48 -6.33
CA THR A 212 -4.09 0.81 -6.04
C THR A 212 -4.79 0.39 -7.33
N SER A 213 -5.66 -0.60 -7.21
CA SER A 213 -6.55 -1.03 -8.28
C SER A 213 -7.69 -1.89 -7.74
N SER A 214 -8.68 -2.17 -8.55
CA SER A 214 -9.75 -3.11 -8.22
C SER A 214 -10.19 -3.95 -9.42
N ARG A 215 -10.92 -5.02 -9.12
CA ARG A 215 -11.63 -5.84 -10.12
C ARG A 215 -13.03 -6.15 -9.62
N LYS A 216 -14.00 -5.96 -10.51
CA LYS A 216 -15.40 -6.33 -10.30
C LYS A 216 -15.70 -7.63 -11.05
N LEU A 217 -16.13 -8.65 -10.34
CA LEU A 217 -16.56 -9.91 -10.93
C LEU A 217 -17.97 -9.76 -11.55
N SER A 218 -18.27 -10.58 -12.54
CA SER A 218 -19.62 -10.65 -13.11
C SER A 218 -20.63 -11.19 -12.09
N GLU A 219 -21.91 -10.89 -12.29
CA GLU A 219 -23.00 -11.41 -11.44
C GLU A 219 -23.03 -12.95 -11.42
N LYS A 220 -22.68 -13.60 -12.55
CA LYS A 220 -22.56 -15.07 -12.64
C LYS A 220 -21.47 -15.64 -11.74
N GLU A 221 -20.44 -14.85 -11.45
CA GLU A 221 -19.31 -15.19 -10.58
C GLU A 221 -19.50 -14.67 -9.13
N GLY A 222 -20.69 -14.16 -8.82
CA GLY A 222 -21.08 -13.65 -7.50
C GLY A 222 -21.05 -12.14 -7.34
N GLY A 223 -20.67 -11.37 -8.38
CA GLY A 223 -20.68 -9.91 -8.37
C GLY A 223 -19.74 -9.28 -7.34
N TYR A 224 -18.74 -10.01 -6.85
CA TYR A 224 -17.80 -9.54 -5.82
C TYR A 224 -16.78 -8.55 -6.38
N THR A 225 -16.23 -7.75 -5.47
CA THR A 225 -15.13 -6.81 -5.74
C THR A 225 -13.87 -7.30 -5.04
N VAL A 226 -12.72 -7.21 -5.73
CA VAL A 226 -11.40 -7.35 -5.15
C VAL A 226 -10.67 -6.03 -5.33
N GLY A 227 -10.17 -5.44 -4.24
CA GLY A 227 -9.39 -4.21 -4.22
C GLY A 227 -7.99 -4.46 -3.69
N ILE A 228 -7.01 -3.80 -4.27
CA ILE A 228 -5.59 -3.92 -3.91
C ILE A 228 -5.03 -2.53 -3.59
N LEU A 229 -4.20 -2.46 -2.53
CA LEU A 229 -3.29 -1.35 -2.29
C LEU A 229 -1.88 -1.91 -2.07
N VAL A 230 -0.89 -1.29 -2.69
CA VAL A 230 0.52 -1.66 -2.53
C VAL A 230 1.35 -0.47 -2.05
N ASN A 231 2.42 -0.76 -1.28
CA ASN A 231 3.56 0.14 -1.10
C ASN A 231 4.77 -0.48 -1.81
N ALA A 232 5.08 0.02 -3.01
CA ALA A 232 6.05 -0.59 -3.92
C ALA A 232 7.44 0.03 -3.78
N ASN A 233 8.40 -0.78 -3.30
CA ASN A 233 9.80 -0.42 -3.08
C ASN A 233 10.74 -1.56 -3.50
N HIS A 234 10.48 -2.24 -4.61
CA HIS A 234 11.12 -3.50 -4.95
C HIS A 234 11.63 -3.55 -6.40
N GLY A 235 12.38 -4.60 -6.72
CA GLY A 235 12.79 -4.94 -8.09
C GLY A 235 13.97 -4.13 -8.62
N ARG A 236 14.58 -4.64 -9.67
CA ARG A 236 15.68 -3.98 -10.40
C ARG A 236 15.22 -3.59 -11.78
N ARG A 237 15.77 -2.51 -12.34
CA ARG A 237 15.42 -1.96 -13.65
C ARG A 237 15.26 -3.01 -14.76
N PRO A 238 16.21 -3.91 -14.99
CA PRO A 238 16.13 -4.89 -16.08
C PRO A 238 15.02 -5.93 -15.90
N GLU A 239 14.44 -6.04 -14.70
CA GLU A 239 13.41 -7.04 -14.38
C GLU A 239 12.01 -6.56 -14.74
N LEU A 240 11.78 -5.24 -14.84
CA LEU A 240 10.45 -4.68 -15.04
C LEU A 240 9.78 -5.25 -16.30
N VAL A 241 8.63 -5.87 -16.06
CA VAL A 241 7.70 -6.36 -17.10
C VAL A 241 6.39 -5.58 -16.97
N VAL A 242 5.87 -5.09 -18.09
CA VAL A 242 4.58 -4.39 -18.18
C VAL A 242 3.71 -5.12 -19.20
N ASN A 243 2.61 -5.71 -18.76
CA ASN A 243 1.70 -6.48 -19.61
C ASN A 243 2.43 -7.51 -20.52
N GLY A 244 3.37 -8.25 -19.94
CA GLY A 244 4.17 -9.26 -20.65
C GLY A 244 5.36 -8.71 -21.45
N VAL A 245 5.53 -7.40 -21.59
CA VAL A 245 6.64 -6.79 -22.30
C VAL A 245 7.81 -6.53 -21.34
N PRO A 246 9.04 -6.96 -21.62
CA PRO A 246 10.21 -6.77 -20.75
C PRO A 246 10.73 -5.33 -20.85
N VAL A 247 9.90 -4.36 -20.42
CA VAL A 247 10.16 -2.92 -20.53
C VAL A 247 11.49 -2.54 -19.91
N GLY A 248 11.85 -3.12 -18.77
CA GLY A 248 13.10 -2.79 -18.09
C GLY A 248 14.37 -3.07 -18.90
N LYS A 249 14.32 -4.06 -19.78
CA LYS A 249 15.42 -4.37 -20.72
C LYS A 249 15.43 -3.46 -21.95
N LEU A 250 14.29 -2.92 -22.31
CA LEU A 250 14.11 -2.07 -23.50
C LEU A 250 14.24 -0.57 -23.16
N TYR A 251 14.08 -0.22 -21.88
CA TYR A 251 14.01 1.16 -21.43
C TYR A 251 15.37 1.86 -21.49
N ASP A 252 16.44 1.22 -21.03
CA ASP A 252 17.78 1.80 -20.99
C ASP A 252 18.70 1.16 -22.05
N SER A 253 19.68 1.94 -22.53
CA SER A 253 20.76 1.37 -23.31
C SER A 253 21.63 0.42 -22.44
N PRO A 254 22.36 -0.56 -23.03
CA PRO A 254 23.25 -1.43 -22.27
C PRO A 254 24.26 -0.70 -21.37
N MET A 255 24.70 0.49 -21.77
CA MET A 255 25.61 1.34 -20.99
C MET A 255 24.91 1.94 -19.76
N GLN A 256 23.68 2.44 -19.90
CA GLN A 256 22.89 2.95 -18.79
C GLN A 256 22.49 1.86 -17.79
N MET A 257 22.30 0.63 -18.25
CA MET A 257 22.00 -0.51 -17.37
C MET A 257 23.17 -0.89 -16.47
N SER A 258 24.41 -0.67 -16.89
CA SER A 258 25.61 -0.92 -16.06
C SER A 258 25.77 0.11 -14.93
N GLU A 259 25.32 1.35 -15.17
CA GLU A 259 25.35 2.46 -14.20
C GLU A 259 24.18 2.42 -13.20
N ALA A 260 23.10 1.73 -13.54
CA ALA A 260 21.91 1.58 -12.68
C ALA A 260 22.15 0.70 -11.43
N ARG A 261 23.36 0.16 -11.27
CA ARG A 261 23.75 -0.59 -10.08
C ARG A 261 24.21 0.37 -9.00
N ILE A 262 23.30 0.74 -8.09
CA ILE A 262 23.60 1.63 -6.98
C ILE A 262 24.17 0.79 -5.83
N PRO A 263 25.47 1.02 -5.45
CA PRO A 263 26.03 0.34 -4.30
C PRO A 263 25.24 0.69 -3.03
N GLY A 264 24.91 -0.32 -2.22
CA GLY A 264 24.20 -0.14 -0.94
C GLY A 264 22.68 0.04 -1.04
N GLN A 265 22.07 -0.14 -2.24
CA GLN A 265 20.62 -0.22 -2.35
C GLN A 265 20.14 -1.55 -1.75
N SER A 266 19.21 -1.50 -0.80
CA SER A 266 18.50 -2.69 -0.32
C SER A 266 17.85 -3.41 -1.50
N GLU A 267 17.64 -4.73 -1.37
CA GLU A 267 17.01 -5.50 -2.46
C GLU A 267 15.52 -5.18 -2.62
N GLY A 268 15.02 -4.27 -1.77
CA GLY A 268 13.68 -3.70 -1.81
C GLY A 268 12.72 -4.38 -0.86
N SER A 269 11.45 -4.05 -0.97
CA SER A 269 10.33 -4.61 -0.21
C SER A 269 9.01 -4.28 -0.92
N ILE A 270 7.97 -5.05 -0.67
CA ILE A 270 6.61 -4.67 -1.06
C ILE A 270 5.62 -5.09 0.01
N ILE A 271 4.69 -4.20 0.33
CA ILE A 271 3.51 -4.54 1.11
C ILE A 271 2.32 -4.55 0.17
N ILE A 272 1.53 -5.62 0.25
CA ILE A 272 0.31 -5.79 -0.54
C ILE A 272 -0.87 -6.01 0.41
N VAL A 273 -1.88 -5.16 0.33
CA VAL A 273 -3.14 -5.32 1.05
C VAL A 273 -4.24 -5.65 0.05
N VAL A 274 -4.92 -6.76 0.30
CA VAL A 274 -6.04 -7.28 -0.49
C VAL A 274 -7.32 -7.09 0.30
N ALA A 275 -8.31 -6.41 -0.25
CA ALA A 275 -9.65 -6.30 0.30
C ALA A 275 -10.66 -6.98 -0.63
N THR A 276 -11.74 -7.53 -0.08
CA THR A 276 -12.86 -8.06 -0.87
C THR A 276 -14.17 -7.98 -0.07
N ASP A 277 -15.28 -7.91 -0.80
CA ASP A 277 -16.64 -8.09 -0.26
C ASP A 277 -17.17 -9.52 -0.46
N ALA A 278 -16.33 -10.46 -0.91
CA ALA A 278 -16.70 -11.87 -0.99
C ALA A 278 -16.69 -12.51 0.43
N PRO A 279 -17.66 -13.36 0.76
CA PRO A 279 -17.77 -13.97 2.09
C PRO A 279 -16.75 -15.11 2.27
N LEU A 280 -15.51 -14.72 2.59
CA LEU A 280 -14.36 -15.61 2.77
C LEU A 280 -13.97 -15.75 4.24
N ASP A 281 -13.46 -16.91 4.61
CA ASP A 281 -12.80 -17.15 5.89
C ASP A 281 -11.29 -16.83 5.85
N GLY A 282 -10.61 -16.85 7.02
CA GLY A 282 -9.17 -16.56 7.12
C GLY A 282 -8.30 -17.51 6.29
N ARG A 283 -8.68 -18.79 6.16
CA ARG A 283 -7.98 -19.78 5.33
C ARG A 283 -8.09 -19.41 3.82
N GLN A 284 -9.27 -19.01 3.37
CA GLN A 284 -9.49 -18.60 1.98
C GLN A 284 -8.79 -17.27 1.68
N LEU A 285 -8.80 -16.32 2.62
CA LEU A 285 -8.08 -15.06 2.52
C LEU A 285 -6.57 -15.25 2.46
N THR A 286 -6.01 -16.19 3.25
CA THR A 286 -4.61 -16.61 3.11
C THR A 286 -4.32 -17.16 1.71
N ARG A 287 -5.26 -17.86 1.07
CA ARG A 287 -5.10 -18.33 -0.31
C ARG A 287 -5.10 -17.17 -1.31
N LEU A 288 -5.92 -16.13 -1.11
CA LEU A 288 -5.88 -14.91 -1.92
C LEU A 288 -4.55 -14.17 -1.73
N ALA A 289 -4.10 -13.98 -0.49
CA ALA A 289 -2.81 -13.37 -0.19
C ALA A 289 -1.66 -14.05 -0.93
N LYS A 290 -1.61 -15.37 -0.93
CA LYS A 290 -0.62 -16.14 -1.71
C LYS A 290 -0.68 -15.86 -3.22
N ARG A 291 -1.84 -15.51 -3.78
CA ARG A 291 -2.00 -15.24 -5.22
C ARG A 291 -1.60 -13.82 -5.60
N ALA A 292 -1.68 -12.87 -4.69
CA ALA A 292 -1.12 -11.54 -4.93
C ALA A 292 0.38 -11.60 -5.27
N ALA A 293 1.13 -12.57 -4.71
CA ALA A 293 2.54 -12.82 -5.09
C ALA A 293 2.71 -13.17 -6.58
N LEU A 294 1.71 -13.78 -7.23
CA LEU A 294 1.75 -14.05 -8.67
C LEU A 294 1.56 -12.77 -9.48
N GLY A 295 0.77 -11.81 -8.99
CA GLY A 295 0.66 -10.47 -9.58
C GLY A 295 1.98 -9.71 -9.49
N LEU A 296 2.66 -9.79 -8.34
CA LEU A 296 4.02 -9.27 -8.16
C LEU A 296 5.00 -9.90 -9.18
N ALA A 297 4.96 -11.23 -9.33
CA ALA A 297 5.84 -11.94 -10.27
C ALA A 297 5.58 -11.52 -11.74
N ARG A 298 4.33 -11.17 -12.12
CA ARG A 298 4.01 -10.68 -13.46
C ARG A 298 4.68 -9.35 -13.80
N THR A 299 4.99 -8.53 -12.80
CA THR A 299 5.78 -7.30 -13.00
C THR A 299 7.28 -7.54 -13.09
N GLY A 300 7.73 -8.82 -13.00
CA GLY A 300 9.10 -9.25 -13.15
C GLY A 300 9.88 -9.45 -11.85
N SER A 301 9.28 -9.19 -10.70
CA SER A 301 9.93 -9.42 -9.41
C SER A 301 10.12 -10.92 -9.13
N THR A 302 11.27 -11.26 -8.56
CA THR A 302 11.61 -12.60 -8.10
C THR A 302 11.66 -12.71 -6.58
N ALA A 303 11.18 -11.69 -5.85
CA ALA A 303 11.21 -11.63 -4.38
C ALA A 303 12.62 -11.99 -3.86
N ARG A 304 13.61 -11.15 -4.18
CA ARG A 304 15.04 -11.42 -3.89
C ARG A 304 15.29 -11.63 -2.41
N HIS A 305 16.41 -12.26 -2.07
CA HIS A 305 16.79 -12.62 -0.70
C HIS A 305 16.62 -11.49 0.33
N GLY A 306 17.03 -10.27 0.00
CA GLY A 306 16.93 -9.11 0.89
C GLY A 306 15.61 -8.33 0.78
N SER A 307 14.61 -8.82 0.03
CA SER A 307 13.31 -8.20 -0.09
C SER A 307 12.39 -8.59 1.08
N GLY A 308 11.62 -7.65 1.62
CA GLY A 308 10.56 -7.89 2.59
C GLY A 308 9.19 -7.85 1.89
N ASP A 309 8.58 -9.01 1.66
CA ASP A 309 7.37 -9.12 0.86
C ASP A 309 6.24 -9.71 1.72
N PHE A 310 5.39 -8.82 2.25
CA PHE A 310 4.30 -9.17 3.15
C PHE A 310 2.95 -8.86 2.52
N ILE A 311 2.01 -9.79 2.68
CA ILE A 311 0.70 -9.71 2.06
C ILE A 311 -0.36 -10.00 3.12
N LEU A 312 -1.34 -9.10 3.26
CA LEU A 312 -2.49 -9.28 4.13
C LEU A 312 -3.77 -9.16 3.30
N ALA A 313 -4.70 -10.10 3.51
CA ALA A 313 -6.01 -10.09 2.86
C ALA A 313 -7.12 -10.05 3.92
N PHE A 314 -8.19 -9.27 3.66
CA PHE A 314 -9.36 -9.25 4.53
C PHE A 314 -10.66 -9.17 3.71
N SER A 315 -11.78 -9.54 4.35
CA SER A 315 -13.11 -9.47 3.75
C SER A 315 -14.05 -8.63 4.60
N THR A 316 -14.81 -7.72 3.93
CA THR A 316 -15.83 -6.91 4.59
C THR A 316 -17.22 -7.57 4.64
N ALA A 317 -17.38 -8.75 4.04
CA ALA A 317 -18.69 -9.43 3.92
C ALA A 317 -19.28 -9.90 5.26
N ASN A 318 -18.43 -10.46 6.11
CA ASN A 318 -18.84 -10.96 7.41
C ASN A 318 -18.45 -10.00 8.54
N VAL A 319 -19.19 -10.08 9.64
CA VAL A 319 -18.85 -9.46 10.91
C VAL A 319 -18.53 -10.53 11.93
N ILE A 320 -17.34 -10.45 12.52
CA ILE A 320 -16.98 -11.25 13.68
C ILE A 320 -17.18 -10.35 14.91
N PRO A 321 -18.19 -10.60 15.75
CA PRO A 321 -18.47 -9.74 16.90
C PRO A 321 -17.37 -9.88 17.94
N HIS A 322 -16.95 -8.77 18.56
CA HIS A 322 -15.96 -8.77 19.64
C HIS A 322 -16.49 -9.51 20.86
N TYR A 323 -17.72 -9.19 21.26
CA TYR A 323 -18.45 -9.86 22.36
C TYR A 323 -19.75 -10.48 21.83
N PRO A 324 -19.72 -11.72 21.35
CA PRO A 324 -20.94 -12.39 20.91
C PRO A 324 -21.85 -12.63 22.11
N LYS A 325 -23.15 -12.32 21.98
CA LYS A 325 -24.16 -12.58 23.02
C LYS A 325 -24.44 -14.06 23.20
N GLU A 326 -24.30 -14.82 22.12
CA GLU A 326 -24.52 -16.26 22.08
C GLU A 326 -23.20 -16.99 21.78
N PRO A 327 -23.06 -18.26 22.20
CA PRO A 327 -21.86 -19.07 21.92
C PRO A 327 -21.54 -19.25 20.43
N THR A 328 -22.50 -18.96 19.56
CA THR A 328 -22.38 -19.07 18.11
C THR A 328 -22.92 -17.83 17.41
N PHE A 329 -22.34 -17.47 16.27
CA PHE A 329 -22.84 -16.41 15.40
C PHE A 329 -22.79 -16.87 13.93
N PRO A 330 -23.69 -16.37 13.05
CA PRO A 330 -23.75 -16.78 11.67
C PRO A 330 -22.60 -16.15 10.85
N MET A 331 -22.04 -16.94 9.95
CA MET A 331 -21.10 -16.48 8.91
C MET A 331 -21.52 -17.08 7.56
N THR A 332 -21.54 -16.24 6.53
CA THR A 332 -21.67 -16.72 5.15
C THR A 332 -20.32 -17.21 4.66
N HIS A 333 -20.29 -18.33 3.94
CA HIS A 333 -19.05 -18.93 3.47
C HIS A 333 -19.15 -19.27 1.98
N LEU A 334 -18.24 -18.74 1.18
CA LEU A 334 -18.14 -19.08 -0.24
C LEU A 334 -17.53 -20.48 -0.40
N ALA A 335 -18.16 -21.35 -1.20
CA ALA A 335 -17.60 -22.66 -1.49
C ALA A 335 -16.25 -22.53 -2.23
N ASP A 336 -15.25 -23.34 -1.85
CA ASP A 336 -13.89 -23.31 -2.42
C ASP A 336 -13.85 -23.46 -3.95
N THR A 337 -14.82 -24.17 -4.52
CA THR A 337 -14.97 -24.35 -5.96
C THR A 337 -15.24 -23.06 -6.73
N HIS A 338 -15.64 -21.97 -6.03
CA HIS A 338 -15.94 -20.66 -6.59
C HIS A 338 -14.83 -19.62 -6.35
N LEU A 339 -13.65 -20.03 -5.88
CA LEU A 339 -12.53 -19.11 -5.59
C LEU A 339 -11.76 -18.68 -6.83
N ASN A 340 -11.80 -19.40 -7.94
CA ASN A 340 -10.97 -19.10 -9.12
C ASN A 340 -11.14 -17.68 -9.67
N PRO A 341 -12.36 -17.15 -9.81
CA PRO A 341 -12.55 -15.75 -10.25
C PRO A 341 -11.88 -14.75 -9.32
N LEU A 342 -12.01 -14.90 -8.00
CA LEU A 342 -11.38 -14.05 -6.99
C LEU A 342 -9.84 -14.16 -7.02
N ILE A 343 -9.30 -15.35 -7.25
CA ILE A 343 -7.87 -15.60 -7.42
C ILE A 343 -7.35 -14.84 -8.65
N ASN A 344 -8.01 -14.97 -9.80
CA ASN A 344 -7.62 -14.28 -11.03
C ASN A 344 -7.70 -12.76 -10.86
N ALA A 345 -8.80 -12.25 -10.30
CA ALA A 345 -8.99 -10.84 -9.99
C ALA A 345 -7.89 -10.29 -9.08
N THR A 346 -7.47 -11.06 -8.05
CA THR A 346 -6.38 -10.68 -7.14
C THR A 346 -5.04 -10.54 -7.88
N VAL A 347 -4.72 -11.49 -8.77
CA VAL A 347 -3.48 -11.46 -9.57
C VAL A 347 -3.46 -10.24 -10.49
N GLU A 348 -4.53 -10.01 -11.24
CA GLU A 348 -4.65 -8.90 -12.19
C GLU A 348 -4.61 -7.53 -11.48
N ALA A 349 -5.36 -7.39 -10.39
CA ALA A 349 -5.40 -6.15 -9.63
C ALA A 349 -4.03 -5.86 -8.98
N THR A 350 -3.30 -6.88 -8.49
CA THR A 350 -1.97 -6.67 -7.91
C THR A 350 -0.97 -6.19 -8.97
N GLU A 351 -0.96 -6.80 -10.15
CA GLU A 351 -0.13 -6.34 -11.28
C GLU A 351 -0.41 -4.87 -11.62
N GLU A 352 -1.69 -4.50 -11.78
CA GLU A 352 -2.08 -3.12 -12.10
C GLU A 352 -1.74 -2.13 -10.99
N ALA A 353 -1.96 -2.48 -9.72
CA ALA A 353 -1.62 -1.61 -8.59
C ALA A 353 -0.11 -1.29 -8.52
N ILE A 354 0.76 -2.29 -8.77
CA ILE A 354 2.21 -2.08 -8.82
C ILE A 354 2.59 -1.14 -9.98
N LEU A 355 2.00 -1.32 -11.14
CA LEU A 355 2.25 -0.47 -12.30
C LEU A 355 1.73 0.97 -12.07
N ASN A 356 0.57 1.13 -11.42
CA ASN A 356 0.05 2.43 -11.01
C ASN A 356 1.00 3.13 -10.03
N ALA A 357 1.58 2.40 -9.05
CA ALA A 357 2.58 2.97 -8.15
C ALA A 357 3.77 3.60 -8.90
N LEU A 358 4.19 3.02 -10.03
CA LEU A 358 5.26 3.54 -10.88
C LEU A 358 4.80 4.72 -11.74
N THR A 359 3.65 4.58 -12.42
CA THR A 359 3.19 5.56 -13.39
C THR A 359 2.63 6.83 -12.74
N MET A 360 2.15 6.73 -11.50
CA MET A 360 1.63 7.87 -10.71
C MET A 360 2.71 8.56 -9.86
N ALA A 361 3.90 7.95 -9.70
CA ALA A 361 4.99 8.56 -8.94
C ALA A 361 5.58 9.78 -9.64
N THR A 362 6.02 10.76 -8.86
CA THR A 362 6.75 11.96 -9.30
C THR A 362 8.22 11.86 -8.90
N THR A 363 9.14 12.50 -9.63
CA THR A 363 10.57 12.51 -9.32
C THR A 363 10.83 13.11 -7.95
N VAL A 364 11.70 12.47 -7.15
CA VAL A 364 12.08 12.93 -5.82
C VAL A 364 13.59 13.05 -5.70
N VAL A 365 14.03 14.17 -5.13
CA VAL A 365 15.40 14.38 -4.64
C VAL A 365 15.35 14.26 -3.11
N GLY A 366 16.14 13.36 -2.56
CA GLY A 366 16.25 13.11 -1.12
C GLY A 366 17.60 13.52 -0.53
N ARG A 367 17.97 12.87 0.57
CA ARG A 367 19.26 13.12 1.25
C ARG A 367 20.44 12.92 0.30
N ASP A 368 21.52 13.66 0.53
CA ASP A 368 22.77 13.58 -0.22
C ASP A 368 22.61 13.77 -1.75
N ASP A 369 21.56 14.51 -2.14
CA ASP A 369 21.13 14.73 -3.53
C ASP A 369 20.79 13.43 -4.28
N HIS A 370 20.53 12.33 -3.56
CA HIS A 370 20.05 11.11 -4.18
C HIS A 370 18.73 11.35 -4.88
N ARG A 371 18.66 10.97 -6.14
CA ARG A 371 17.51 11.20 -7.00
C ARG A 371 16.85 9.87 -7.39
N ALA A 372 15.53 9.81 -7.30
CA ALA A 372 14.70 8.75 -7.87
C ALA A 372 13.80 9.36 -8.94
N GLU A 373 14.06 8.99 -10.20
CA GLU A 373 13.31 9.50 -11.35
C GLU A 373 11.95 8.79 -11.46
N ALA A 374 10.92 9.57 -11.74
CA ALA A 374 9.65 9.01 -12.22
C ALA A 374 9.87 8.32 -13.57
N ILE A 375 9.14 7.24 -13.83
CA ILE A 375 9.14 6.61 -15.15
C ILE A 375 8.59 7.61 -16.20
N ASP A 376 9.29 7.79 -17.33
CA ASP A 376 8.80 8.60 -18.43
C ASP A 376 7.65 7.86 -19.14
N LEU A 377 6.46 8.42 -19.07
CA LEU A 377 5.23 7.81 -19.59
C LEU A 377 5.23 7.72 -21.12
N SER A 378 5.81 8.72 -21.81
CA SER A 378 5.90 8.71 -23.27
C SER A 378 6.81 7.59 -23.75
N ARG A 379 7.97 7.44 -23.09
CA ARG A 379 8.90 6.35 -23.38
C ARG A 379 8.29 4.99 -23.05
N LEU A 380 7.65 4.86 -21.88
CA LEU A 380 6.94 3.64 -21.50
C LEU A 380 5.94 3.24 -22.59
N THR A 381 5.07 4.17 -22.99
CA THR A 381 4.02 3.91 -23.99
C THR A 381 4.62 3.52 -25.34
N SER A 382 5.75 4.12 -25.76
CA SER A 382 6.41 3.79 -27.03
C SER A 382 7.01 2.39 -27.08
N LEU A 383 7.29 1.79 -25.92
CA LEU A 383 7.82 0.41 -25.81
C LEU A 383 6.73 -0.66 -25.81
N LEU A 384 5.48 -0.26 -25.58
CA LEU A 384 4.36 -1.18 -25.51
C LEU A 384 3.69 -1.34 -26.87
N PRO A 385 3.27 -2.55 -27.27
CA PRO A 385 2.53 -2.74 -28.49
C PRO A 385 1.22 -1.94 -28.41
N ALA A 386 0.80 -1.35 -29.52
CA ALA A 386 -0.54 -0.78 -29.62
C ALA A 386 -1.56 -1.89 -29.25
N THR A 387 -2.28 -1.70 -28.18
CA THR A 387 -3.32 -2.66 -27.77
C THR A 387 -4.44 -2.56 -28.81
N PRO A 388 -4.72 -3.60 -29.60
CA PRO A 388 -5.90 -3.58 -30.44
C PRO A 388 -7.13 -3.43 -29.55
N PRO A 389 -8.17 -2.69 -29.97
CA PRO A 389 -9.43 -2.68 -29.25
C PRO A 389 -9.87 -4.14 -29.13
N ARG A 390 -10.01 -4.62 -27.88
CA ARG A 390 -10.59 -5.94 -27.65
C ARG A 390 -12.07 -5.83 -27.95
N ASP A 391 -12.48 -6.32 -29.10
CA ASP A 391 -13.86 -6.78 -29.29
C ASP A 391 -14.04 -7.93 -28.30
N ILE A 392 -14.58 -7.61 -27.13
CA ILE A 392 -15.01 -8.62 -26.17
C ILE A 392 -16.37 -9.10 -26.67
N ASP A 393 -16.35 -9.98 -27.65
CA ASP A 393 -17.48 -10.83 -27.92
C ASP A 393 -17.60 -11.83 -26.78
N VAL A 394 -18.38 -11.43 -25.78
CA VAL A 394 -18.79 -12.31 -24.69
C VAL A 394 -20.00 -13.07 -25.20
N ASN A 395 -19.77 -14.13 -25.96
CA ASN A 395 -20.76 -15.13 -26.29
C ASN A 395 -20.21 -16.53 -25.98
N PRO A 396 -21.05 -17.45 -25.53
CA PRO A 396 -21.92 -17.52 -24.32
C PRO A 396 -21.33 -18.40 -23.23
#